data_9e7655455d5e955e9c62c3793f6d5165
#
_entry.id   9e7655455d5e955e9c62c3793f6d5165
#
_cell.length_a   1.000
_cell.length_b   1.000
_cell.length_c   1.000
_cell.angle_alpha   90.00
_cell.angle_beta   90.00
_cell.angle_gamma   90.00
#
_symmetry.space_group_name_H-M   'P 1'
#
loop_
_entity.id
_entity.type
_entity.pdbx_description
1 polymer ?
#
loop_
_entity_poly.entity_id
_entity_poly.type
_entity_poly.pdbx_seq_one_letter_code
_entity_poly.pdbx_strand_id
1 'polypeptide(L)'
;MRAFYFLFALIITSCNSSKYLVSNTGFPKAPDYNYMKNWIASPKEEIPLPVNYYDTLKDFKANVDVFYLYPTVYNSGYNGNFWNANPEDPEHIRSVRDLALGNQASIFSGITNIYSPLYRQIFYDGLVYHNSSNILTEIALDPILKKDFKKYQDDIFSNKSLQYFTYENNKLRSYSKESYDVAYSDIKRAFLKYLELENNGKYFIIAAHSQGSMHASRLINDIIMPNKEIKDKLLLAYLVGVPIADNFSDLPPCSSPDQMKCFLSWNTFGDNINPYDNEYYKDIVASNPVSFDESNVSTDIYNHKGILMPNIIQMFKYQVLKLPVKNFKLKKPNKISVKSESGSLQIKEINIPWIKLFNMESYHSGDYNLFWLNIRENLHYRLSNFFK
;
A
#
# COMPACT_ATOMS: atom_id res chain seq x y z
N MET A 1 23.63 9.02 -23.27
CA MET A 1 22.30 9.50 -22.87
C MET A 1 21.14 8.63 -23.42
N ARG A 2 21.13 8.22 -24.68
CA ARG A 2 20.04 7.37 -25.24
C ARG A 2 19.90 5.95 -24.61
N ALA A 3 20.96 5.36 -24.11
CA ALA A 3 20.94 4.03 -23.46
C ALA A 3 20.26 4.06 -22.07
N PHE A 4 20.28 5.19 -21.38
CA PHE A 4 19.64 5.35 -20.06
C PHE A 4 18.12 5.46 -20.14
N TYR A 5 17.60 6.03 -21.22
CA TYR A 5 16.15 6.08 -21.48
C TYR A 5 15.56 4.69 -21.71
N PHE A 6 16.34 3.80 -22.33
CA PHE A 6 15.90 2.43 -22.58
C PHE A 6 15.78 1.59 -21.30
N LEU A 7 16.62 1.88 -20.30
CA LEU A 7 16.63 1.12 -19.05
C LEU A 7 15.44 1.47 -18.15
N PHE A 8 14.99 2.72 -18.17
CA PHE A 8 13.86 3.17 -17.35
C PHE A 8 12.51 2.91 -18.04
N ALA A 9 12.46 2.99 -19.35
CA ALA A 9 11.30 2.55 -20.13
C ALA A 9 10.99 1.06 -19.90
N LEU A 10 12.01 0.22 -19.67
CA LEU A 10 11.85 -1.19 -19.29
C LEU A 10 11.25 -1.39 -17.88
N ILE A 11 11.40 -0.43 -16.98
CA ILE A 11 10.79 -0.48 -15.63
C ILE A 11 9.30 -0.13 -15.71
N ILE A 12 8.91 0.73 -16.64
CA ILE A 12 7.52 1.18 -16.85
C ILE A 12 6.77 0.24 -17.81
N THR A 13 7.47 -0.38 -18.78
CA THR A 13 6.86 -1.25 -19.80
C THR A 13 6.63 -2.70 -19.36
N SER A 14 6.90 -3.05 -18.09
CA SER A 14 6.43 -4.35 -17.59
C SER A 14 4.92 -4.40 -17.35
N CYS A 15 4.20 -3.30 -17.55
CA CYS A 15 2.77 -3.28 -17.80
C CYS A 15 2.46 -3.62 -19.29
N ASN A 16 3.06 -4.65 -19.83
CA ASN A 16 2.50 -5.32 -20.98
C ASN A 16 1.27 -6.08 -20.45
N SER A 17 0.11 -5.44 -20.56
CA SER A 17 -1.17 -6.11 -20.40
C SER A 17 -1.14 -7.38 -21.22
N SER A 18 -0.97 -8.51 -20.54
CA SER A 18 -1.03 -9.80 -21.20
C SER A 18 -2.40 -9.91 -21.84
N LYS A 19 -2.44 -10.19 -23.13
CA LYS A 19 -3.65 -10.50 -23.91
C LYS A 19 -4.36 -11.78 -23.44
N TYR A 20 -4.07 -12.23 -22.24
CA TYR A 20 -4.60 -13.48 -21.70
C TYR A 20 -5.71 -13.15 -20.72
N LEU A 21 -6.93 -13.31 -21.17
CA LEU A 21 -8.06 -13.58 -20.29
C LEU A 21 -7.65 -14.77 -19.43
N VAL A 22 -7.35 -14.50 -18.16
CA VAL A 22 -7.12 -15.56 -17.21
C VAL A 22 -8.44 -16.29 -17.06
N SER A 23 -8.53 -17.50 -17.64
CA SER A 23 -9.69 -18.35 -17.40
C SER A 23 -9.70 -18.65 -15.91
N ASN A 24 -10.84 -18.37 -15.23
CA ASN A 24 -10.95 -18.75 -13.84
C ASN A 24 -11.03 -20.27 -13.74
N THR A 25 -9.92 -20.91 -13.45
CA THR A 25 -9.82 -22.37 -13.26
C THR A 25 -9.97 -22.77 -11.80
N GLY A 26 -10.45 -21.83 -10.95
CA GLY A 26 -10.56 -22.02 -9.51
C GLY A 26 -9.61 -21.08 -8.73
N PHE A 27 -9.40 -21.39 -7.47
CA PHE A 27 -8.55 -20.62 -6.58
C PHE A 27 -7.37 -21.48 -6.09
N PRO A 28 -6.19 -20.89 -5.88
CA PRO A 28 -5.11 -21.55 -5.17
C PRO A 28 -5.55 -22.01 -3.78
N LYS A 29 -4.85 -22.97 -3.22
CA LYS A 29 -5.12 -23.45 -1.87
C LYS A 29 -5.04 -22.31 -0.85
N ALA A 30 -6.03 -22.24 0.03
CA ALA A 30 -6.06 -21.25 1.09
C ALA A 30 -4.92 -21.49 2.11
N PRO A 31 -4.21 -20.44 2.55
CA PRO A 31 -3.22 -20.55 3.61
C PRO A 31 -3.85 -21.01 4.94
N ASP A 32 -3.14 -21.86 5.66
CA ASP A 32 -3.47 -22.24 7.04
C ASP A 32 -2.57 -21.47 8.02
N TYR A 33 -3.15 -20.47 8.66
CA TYR A 33 -2.42 -19.55 9.54
C TYR A 33 -2.06 -20.11 10.91
N ASN A 34 -2.36 -21.38 11.19
CA ASN A 34 -1.76 -22.10 12.31
C ASN A 34 -0.26 -22.39 12.08
N TYR A 35 0.22 -22.32 10.85
CA TYR A 35 1.61 -22.56 10.49
C TYR A 35 2.34 -21.27 10.15
N MET A 36 3.48 -21.03 10.83
CA MET A 36 4.30 -19.83 10.63
C MET A 36 4.81 -19.65 9.20
N LYS A 37 4.95 -20.70 8.40
CA LYS A 37 5.32 -20.62 6.99
C LYS A 37 4.36 -19.79 6.12
N ASN A 38 3.14 -19.58 6.59
CA ASN A 38 2.12 -18.77 5.92
C ASN A 38 2.12 -17.31 6.41
N TRP A 39 3.13 -16.94 7.20
CA TRP A 39 3.43 -15.57 7.63
C TRP A 39 4.76 -15.15 7.02
N ILE A 40 4.74 -14.14 6.16
CA ILE A 40 5.95 -13.66 5.49
C ILE A 40 6.78 -12.72 6.38
N ALA A 41 6.18 -12.18 7.43
CA ALA A 41 6.86 -11.52 8.53
C ALA A 41 6.23 -11.92 9.86
N SER A 42 7.07 -12.13 10.85
CA SER A 42 6.72 -12.46 12.23
C SER A 42 7.90 -12.09 13.13
N PRO A 43 7.79 -12.14 14.47
CA PRO A 43 8.94 -11.95 15.34
C PRO A 43 10.11 -12.92 15.10
N LYS A 44 9.87 -14.06 14.43
CA LYS A 44 10.90 -15.02 14.03
C LYS A 44 11.49 -14.73 12.65
N GLU A 45 10.80 -13.97 11.82
CA GLU A 45 11.16 -13.59 10.45
C GLU A 45 11.13 -12.05 10.35
N GLU A 46 12.04 -11.41 11.07
CA GLU A 46 12.11 -9.95 11.12
C GLU A 46 12.50 -9.34 9.77
N ILE A 47 11.87 -8.21 9.44
CA ILE A 47 12.22 -7.42 8.26
C ILE A 47 13.46 -6.58 8.59
N PRO A 48 14.56 -6.70 7.80
CA PRO A 48 15.79 -5.98 8.09
C PRO A 48 15.62 -4.46 7.93
N LEU A 49 16.30 -3.71 8.78
CA LEU A 49 16.47 -2.27 8.65
C LEU A 49 17.40 -1.91 7.50
N PRO A 50 17.35 -0.66 6.99
CA PRO A 50 18.30 -0.20 5.98
C PRO A 50 19.75 -0.33 6.47
N VAL A 51 20.64 -0.82 5.59
CA VAL A 51 22.03 -1.17 5.95
C VAL A 51 22.88 -0.02 6.48
N ASN A 52 22.47 1.21 6.26
CA ASN A 52 23.15 2.42 6.74
C ASN A 52 22.35 3.17 7.81
N TYR A 53 21.37 2.51 8.43
CA TYR A 53 20.57 3.07 9.50
C TYR A 53 20.90 2.34 10.82
N TYR A 54 21.37 3.10 11.79
CA TYR A 54 21.61 2.63 13.16
C TYR A 54 20.45 3.09 14.02
N ASP A 55 19.64 2.13 14.47
CA ASP A 55 18.49 2.43 15.28
C ASP A 55 18.87 2.68 16.74
N THR A 56 18.54 3.87 17.24
CA THR A 56 18.69 4.24 18.65
C THR A 56 17.34 4.42 19.34
N LEU A 57 16.25 4.13 18.62
CA LEU A 57 14.90 4.30 19.14
C LEU A 57 14.54 3.17 20.12
N LYS A 58 13.84 3.54 21.20
CA LYS A 58 13.26 2.56 22.14
C LYS A 58 12.29 1.65 21.41
N ASP A 59 12.33 0.36 21.66
CA ASP A 59 11.32 -0.55 21.16
C ASP A 59 10.09 -0.63 22.08
N PHE A 60 8.99 -1.05 21.47
CA PHE A 60 7.71 -1.30 22.13
C PHE A 60 7.19 -2.71 21.84
N LYS A 61 8.08 -3.64 21.46
CA LYS A 61 7.74 -5.03 21.08
C LYS A 61 6.97 -5.79 22.15
N ALA A 62 7.17 -5.44 23.42
CA ALA A 62 6.42 -6.05 24.53
C ALA A 62 4.95 -5.59 24.58
N ASN A 63 4.63 -4.42 24.01
CA ASN A 63 3.35 -3.75 24.17
C ASN A 63 2.54 -3.65 22.90
N VAL A 64 3.20 -3.58 21.72
CA VAL A 64 2.58 -3.24 20.43
C VAL A 64 3.06 -4.15 19.33
N ASP A 65 2.12 -4.64 18.54
CA ASP A 65 2.36 -5.33 17.30
C ASP A 65 1.85 -4.51 16.11
N VAL A 66 2.43 -4.71 14.93
CA VAL A 66 1.91 -4.22 13.65
C VAL A 66 1.38 -5.40 12.83
N PHE A 67 0.13 -5.35 12.46
CA PHE A 67 -0.45 -6.25 11.45
C PHE A 67 -0.37 -5.57 10.10
N TYR A 68 0.53 -6.06 9.24
CA TYR A 68 0.87 -5.42 7.97
C TYR A 68 0.29 -6.14 6.76
N LEU A 69 -0.41 -5.39 5.90
CA LEU A 69 -1.01 -5.89 4.66
C LEU A 69 -0.32 -5.25 3.44
N TYR A 70 0.42 -6.07 2.71
CA TYR A 70 1.25 -5.62 1.60
C TYR A 70 0.43 -5.29 0.33
N PRO A 71 0.99 -4.45 -0.60
CA PRO A 71 0.36 -4.09 -1.86
C PRO A 71 0.35 -5.24 -2.85
N THR A 72 -0.32 -5.02 -3.99
CA THR A 72 -0.29 -5.94 -5.12
C THR A 72 1.12 -6.05 -5.69
N VAL A 73 1.66 -7.26 -5.68
CA VAL A 73 2.92 -7.63 -6.35
C VAL A 73 2.71 -8.77 -7.35
N TYR A 74 1.49 -9.24 -7.52
CA TYR A 74 1.11 -10.30 -8.42
C TYR A 74 0.61 -9.72 -9.74
N ASN A 75 1.30 -10.02 -10.82
CA ASN A 75 0.92 -9.66 -12.18
C ASN A 75 0.57 -10.94 -12.94
N SER A 76 -0.47 -10.93 -13.74
CA SER A 76 -1.00 -12.07 -14.51
C SER A 76 -0.01 -12.72 -15.50
N GLY A 77 1.15 -12.12 -15.72
CA GLY A 77 2.24 -12.68 -16.56
C GLY A 77 3.11 -13.75 -15.89
N TYR A 78 2.95 -14.00 -14.61
CA TYR A 78 3.69 -15.04 -13.90
C TYR A 78 2.86 -16.32 -13.83
N ASN A 79 3.16 -17.32 -14.63
CA ASN A 79 2.78 -18.75 -14.54
C ASN A 79 1.38 -19.10 -13.98
N GLY A 80 0.44 -18.14 -13.87
CA GLY A 80 -0.79 -18.32 -13.13
C GLY A 80 -2.03 -18.27 -14.01
N ASN A 81 -2.72 -19.39 -14.09
CA ASN A 81 -4.08 -19.46 -14.62
C ASN A 81 -5.13 -18.95 -13.61
N PHE A 82 -4.69 -18.29 -12.52
CA PHE A 82 -5.57 -17.87 -11.43
C PHE A 82 -5.66 -16.35 -11.34
N TRP A 83 -6.83 -15.87 -10.98
CA TRP A 83 -7.04 -14.46 -10.64
C TRP A 83 -6.37 -14.06 -9.31
N ASN A 84 -6.09 -15.03 -8.47
CA ASN A 84 -5.44 -14.85 -7.17
C ASN A 84 -4.06 -15.50 -7.16
N ALA A 85 -3.12 -14.82 -6.53
CA ALA A 85 -1.78 -15.32 -6.32
C ALA A 85 -1.78 -16.63 -5.52
N ASN A 86 -0.87 -17.55 -5.87
CA ASN A 86 -0.60 -18.71 -5.05
C ASN A 86 0.33 -18.34 -3.89
N PRO A 87 -0.11 -18.40 -2.63
CA PRO A 87 0.72 -18.09 -1.47
C PRO A 87 1.92 -19.02 -1.27
N GLU A 88 1.92 -20.18 -1.90
CA GLU A 88 3.03 -21.14 -1.85
C GLU A 88 4.03 -20.97 -3.02
N ASP A 89 3.78 -20.03 -3.95
CA ASP A 89 4.69 -19.76 -5.07
C ASP A 89 5.95 -19.02 -4.58
N PRO A 90 7.16 -19.59 -4.75
CA PRO A 90 8.39 -18.97 -4.30
C PRO A 90 8.70 -17.63 -4.97
N GLU A 91 8.28 -17.41 -6.22
CA GLU A 91 8.48 -16.13 -6.91
C GLU A 91 7.56 -15.04 -6.34
N HIS A 92 6.32 -15.40 -6.02
CA HIS A 92 5.39 -14.51 -5.35
C HIS A 92 5.90 -14.14 -3.94
N ILE A 93 6.27 -15.12 -3.14
CA ILE A 93 6.84 -14.92 -1.79
C ILE A 93 8.05 -13.99 -1.85
N ARG A 94 8.97 -14.22 -2.79
CA ARG A 94 10.14 -13.36 -3.00
C ARG A 94 9.74 -11.93 -3.36
N SER A 95 8.78 -11.76 -4.26
CA SER A 95 8.29 -10.44 -4.67
C SER A 95 7.68 -9.67 -3.51
N VAL A 96 6.87 -10.30 -2.68
CA VAL A 96 6.32 -9.70 -1.46
C VAL A 96 7.45 -9.27 -0.51
N ARG A 97 8.40 -10.16 -0.22
CA ARG A 97 9.51 -9.88 0.70
C ARG A 97 10.40 -8.75 0.21
N ASP A 98 10.82 -8.83 -1.03
CA ASP A 98 11.87 -7.96 -1.58
C ASP A 98 11.33 -6.61 -2.03
N LEU A 99 10.11 -6.55 -2.55
CA LEU A 99 9.55 -5.30 -3.08
C LEU A 99 8.64 -4.59 -2.09
N ALA A 100 7.80 -5.33 -1.37
CA ALA A 100 6.82 -4.72 -0.47
C ALA A 100 7.36 -4.54 0.95
N LEU A 101 7.76 -5.63 1.60
CA LEU A 101 8.14 -5.56 3.02
C LEU A 101 9.40 -4.72 3.25
N GLY A 102 10.44 -4.94 2.46
CA GLY A 102 11.70 -4.20 2.59
C GLY A 102 11.55 -2.69 2.37
N ASN A 103 10.69 -2.28 1.46
CA ASN A 103 10.43 -0.86 1.16
C ASN A 103 9.49 -0.18 2.15
N GLN A 104 8.51 -0.89 2.67
CA GLN A 104 7.38 -0.29 3.37
C GLN A 104 7.33 -0.74 4.84
N ALA A 105 7.17 -2.03 5.11
CA ALA A 105 7.01 -2.53 6.46
C ALA A 105 8.29 -2.40 7.34
N SER A 106 9.47 -2.24 6.73
CA SER A 106 10.72 -1.96 7.45
C SER A 106 10.67 -0.68 8.30
N ILE A 107 9.73 0.22 8.05
CA ILE A 107 9.45 1.40 8.90
C ILE A 107 9.19 0.98 10.35
N PHE A 108 8.50 -0.12 10.56
CA PHE A 108 8.06 -0.62 11.86
C PHE A 108 9.10 -1.54 12.53
N SER A 109 10.09 -2.03 11.77
CA SER A 109 11.12 -2.96 12.26
C SER A 109 11.92 -2.36 13.42
N GLY A 110 12.21 -3.17 14.44
CA GLY A 110 12.95 -2.73 15.62
C GLY A 110 12.11 -1.92 16.61
N ILE A 111 11.01 -1.27 16.20
CA ILE A 111 10.11 -0.55 17.11
C ILE A 111 9.01 -1.47 17.64
N THR A 112 8.41 -2.27 16.77
CA THR A 112 7.31 -3.18 17.09
C THR A 112 7.59 -4.58 16.54
N ASN A 113 6.82 -5.58 16.99
CA ASN A 113 6.73 -6.83 16.23
C ASN A 113 5.89 -6.60 14.97
N ILE A 114 6.19 -7.31 13.91
CA ILE A 114 5.46 -7.21 12.64
C ILE A 114 4.90 -8.59 12.30
N TYR A 115 3.60 -8.64 12.06
CA TYR A 115 2.92 -9.82 11.53
C TYR A 115 2.36 -9.49 10.14
N SER A 116 2.77 -10.23 9.13
CA SER A 116 2.27 -10.07 7.77
C SER A 116 1.92 -11.44 7.19
N PRO A 117 0.63 -11.72 6.94
CA PRO A 117 0.23 -13.00 6.37
C PRO A 117 0.48 -13.05 4.88
N LEU A 118 0.85 -14.21 4.35
CA LEU A 118 0.68 -14.51 2.93
C LEU A 118 -0.82 -14.67 2.64
N TYR A 119 -1.34 -14.01 1.62
CA TYR A 119 -2.74 -14.14 1.23
C TYR A 119 -2.88 -14.23 -0.29
N ARG A 120 -3.98 -14.80 -0.76
CA ARG A 120 -4.31 -14.94 -2.17
C ARG A 120 -4.72 -13.59 -2.77
N GLN A 121 -3.76 -12.66 -2.91
CA GLN A 121 -4.04 -11.35 -3.48
C GLN A 121 -4.59 -11.46 -4.90
N ILE A 122 -5.51 -10.57 -5.27
CA ILE A 122 -5.98 -10.45 -6.64
C ILE A 122 -4.87 -9.85 -7.51
N PHE A 123 -4.77 -10.28 -8.77
CA PHE A 123 -3.80 -9.70 -9.71
C PHE A 123 -4.15 -8.24 -10.06
N TYR A 124 -3.13 -7.49 -10.51
CA TYR A 124 -3.26 -6.04 -10.69
C TYR A 124 -4.43 -5.64 -11.60
N ASP A 125 -4.55 -6.21 -12.81
CA ASP A 125 -5.62 -5.85 -13.74
C ASP A 125 -7.00 -6.24 -13.21
N GLY A 126 -7.11 -7.35 -12.45
CA GLY A 126 -8.34 -7.77 -11.78
C GLY A 126 -8.77 -6.79 -10.70
N LEU A 127 -7.81 -6.22 -9.95
CA LEU A 127 -8.08 -5.19 -8.96
C LEU A 127 -8.54 -3.89 -9.61
N VAL A 128 -7.88 -3.46 -10.67
CA VAL A 128 -8.28 -2.29 -11.46
C VAL A 128 -9.70 -2.48 -12.00
N TYR A 129 -10.01 -3.68 -12.52
CA TYR A 129 -11.35 -4.01 -12.99
C TYR A 129 -12.39 -3.98 -11.88
N HIS A 130 -12.07 -4.52 -10.69
CA HIS A 130 -12.94 -4.49 -9.52
C HIS A 130 -13.29 -3.06 -9.12
N ASN A 131 -12.29 -2.20 -9.02
CA ASN A 131 -12.48 -0.79 -8.67
C ASN A 131 -13.30 -0.05 -9.73
N SER A 132 -12.98 -0.26 -11.02
CA SER A 132 -13.71 0.35 -12.12
C SER A 132 -15.17 -0.12 -12.19
N SER A 133 -15.46 -1.39 -11.87
CA SER A 133 -16.83 -1.91 -11.89
C SER A 133 -17.70 -1.32 -10.77
N ASN A 134 -17.13 -1.05 -9.61
CA ASN A 134 -17.82 -0.38 -8.52
C ASN A 134 -18.11 1.08 -8.88
N ILE A 135 -17.12 1.79 -9.39
CA ILE A 135 -17.27 3.17 -9.90
C ILE A 135 -18.28 3.22 -11.05
N LEU A 136 -18.24 2.28 -12.02
CA LEU A 136 -19.15 2.24 -13.15
C LEU A 136 -20.60 1.99 -12.74
N THR A 137 -20.85 1.26 -11.66
CA THR A 137 -22.22 1.03 -11.18
C THR A 137 -22.82 2.33 -10.61
N GLU A 138 -22.03 3.14 -9.93
CA GLU A 138 -22.44 4.45 -9.41
C GLU A 138 -22.47 5.53 -10.50
N ILE A 139 -21.47 5.55 -11.38
CA ILE A 139 -21.39 6.47 -12.54
C ILE A 139 -22.52 6.22 -13.57
N ALA A 140 -23.01 4.98 -13.70
CA ALA A 140 -24.14 4.70 -14.58
C ALA A 140 -25.42 5.42 -14.15
N LEU A 141 -25.46 5.89 -12.91
CA LEU A 141 -26.57 6.67 -12.33
C LEU A 141 -26.35 8.19 -12.43
N ASP A 142 -25.13 8.68 -12.68
CA ASP A 142 -24.82 10.11 -12.75
C ASP A 142 -24.18 10.50 -14.09
N PRO A 143 -24.87 11.38 -14.90
CA PRO A 143 -24.36 11.84 -16.19
C PRO A 143 -23.10 12.72 -16.12
N ILE A 144 -22.83 13.38 -14.98
CA ILE A 144 -21.67 14.26 -14.77
C ILE A 144 -20.42 13.41 -14.58
N LEU A 145 -20.50 12.38 -13.75
CA LEU A 145 -19.42 11.42 -13.50
C LEU A 145 -19.03 10.65 -14.76
N LYS A 146 -19.96 10.42 -15.70
CA LYS A 146 -19.68 9.82 -17.00
C LYS A 146 -18.67 10.58 -17.84
N LYS A 147 -18.68 11.91 -17.78
CA LYS A 147 -17.79 12.77 -18.55
C LYS A 147 -16.37 12.76 -18.00
N ASP A 148 -16.26 12.82 -16.68
CA ASP A 148 -14.97 12.81 -15.97
C ASP A 148 -14.34 11.42 -15.99
N PHE A 149 -15.14 10.36 -15.90
CA PHE A 149 -14.68 8.99 -16.02
C PHE A 149 -14.10 8.70 -17.42
N LYS A 150 -14.67 9.23 -18.48
CA LYS A 150 -14.13 9.07 -19.83
C LYS A 150 -12.74 9.71 -19.98
N LYS A 151 -12.55 10.88 -19.39
CA LYS A 151 -11.24 11.54 -19.32
C LYS A 151 -10.24 10.72 -18.50
N TYR A 152 -10.67 10.19 -17.37
CA TYR A 152 -9.88 9.32 -16.50
C TYR A 152 -9.52 7.98 -17.18
N GLN A 153 -10.45 7.39 -17.96
CA GLN A 153 -10.17 6.22 -18.80
C GLN A 153 -9.14 6.52 -19.89
N ASP A 154 -9.25 7.66 -20.55
CA ASP A 154 -8.34 8.02 -21.64
C ASP A 154 -6.93 8.28 -21.12
N ASP A 155 -6.77 8.84 -19.92
CA ASP A 155 -5.49 9.20 -19.30
C ASP A 155 -4.80 8.01 -18.60
N ILE A 156 -5.53 7.20 -17.85
CA ILE A 156 -4.97 6.05 -17.10
C ILE A 156 -4.98 4.78 -17.95
N PHE A 157 -5.93 4.64 -18.85
CA PHE A 157 -6.20 3.43 -19.61
C PHE A 157 -6.01 3.62 -21.12
N SER A 158 -5.15 4.52 -21.55
CA SER A 158 -4.74 4.62 -22.97
C SER A 158 -4.22 3.28 -23.54
N ASN A 159 -4.20 2.24 -22.73
CA ASN A 159 -3.88 0.88 -23.10
C ASN A 159 -5.13 0.12 -23.59
N LYS A 160 -5.05 -0.41 -24.78
CA LYS A 160 -6.04 -1.23 -25.51
C LYS A 160 -6.65 -2.41 -24.71
N SER A 161 -6.21 -2.68 -23.48
CA SER A 161 -6.66 -3.78 -22.64
C SER A 161 -8.10 -3.60 -22.15
N LEU A 162 -8.55 -2.37 -21.92
CA LEU A 162 -9.93 -2.12 -21.45
C LEU A 162 -10.99 -2.28 -22.54
N GLN A 163 -10.65 -2.11 -23.80
CA GLN A 163 -11.59 -2.39 -24.91
C GLN A 163 -12.01 -3.87 -24.97
N TYR A 164 -11.19 -4.77 -24.43
CA TYR A 164 -11.52 -6.20 -24.31
C TYR A 164 -12.46 -6.51 -23.14
N PHE A 165 -12.48 -5.71 -22.08
CA PHE A 165 -13.31 -5.95 -20.90
C PHE A 165 -14.79 -5.59 -21.08
N THR A 166 -15.14 -4.84 -22.10
CA THR A 166 -16.53 -4.43 -22.33
C THR A 166 -17.42 -5.53 -22.86
N TYR A 167 -16.88 -6.63 -23.37
CA TYR A 167 -17.66 -7.61 -24.11
C TYR A 167 -18.24 -8.79 -23.29
N GLU A 168 -17.65 -9.17 -22.15
CA GLU A 168 -18.19 -10.23 -21.27
C GLU A 168 -18.50 -9.74 -19.87
N ASN A 169 -19.14 -8.60 -19.76
CA ASN A 169 -19.25 -7.78 -18.55
C ASN A 169 -19.70 -8.49 -17.26
N ASN A 170 -20.68 -9.37 -17.30
CA ASN A 170 -21.24 -9.97 -16.09
C ASN A 170 -20.35 -11.06 -15.49
N LYS A 171 -19.70 -11.86 -16.32
CA LYS A 171 -18.85 -12.97 -15.88
C LYS A 171 -17.55 -12.47 -15.27
N LEU A 172 -16.91 -11.47 -15.91
CA LEU A 172 -15.67 -10.86 -15.41
C LEU A 172 -15.90 -10.08 -14.10
N ARG A 173 -17.04 -9.40 -13.96
CA ARG A 173 -17.44 -8.74 -12.69
C ARG A 173 -17.60 -9.74 -11.56
N SER A 174 -18.25 -10.88 -11.83
CA SER A 174 -18.40 -11.95 -10.85
C SER A 174 -17.03 -12.48 -10.40
N TYR A 175 -16.14 -12.75 -11.33
CA TYR A 175 -14.79 -13.24 -11.02
C TYR A 175 -13.93 -12.22 -10.25
N SER A 176 -13.99 -10.96 -10.63
CA SER A 176 -13.27 -9.90 -9.93
C SER A 176 -13.75 -9.77 -8.49
N LYS A 177 -15.06 -9.74 -8.28
CA LYS A 177 -15.65 -9.68 -6.94
C LYS A 177 -15.29 -10.91 -6.12
N GLU A 178 -15.44 -12.10 -6.67
CA GLU A 178 -15.12 -13.35 -5.99
C GLU A 178 -13.64 -13.43 -5.62
N SER A 179 -12.75 -13.03 -6.53
CA SER A 179 -11.30 -12.97 -6.29
C SER A 179 -10.93 -11.98 -5.20
N TYR A 180 -11.58 -10.83 -5.14
CA TYR A 180 -11.42 -9.85 -4.09
C TYR A 180 -11.91 -10.39 -2.73
N ASP A 181 -13.06 -11.05 -2.70
CA ASP A 181 -13.61 -11.66 -1.49
C ASP A 181 -12.74 -12.83 -0.98
N VAL A 182 -12.13 -13.59 -1.88
CA VAL A 182 -11.15 -14.64 -1.54
C VAL A 182 -9.93 -14.05 -0.83
N ALA A 183 -9.35 -12.98 -1.38
CA ALA A 183 -8.22 -12.29 -0.76
C ALA A 183 -8.59 -11.74 0.63
N TYR A 184 -9.74 -11.09 0.74
CA TYR A 184 -10.25 -10.59 2.02
C TYR A 184 -10.50 -11.71 3.03
N SER A 185 -11.07 -12.84 2.60
CA SER A 185 -11.33 -13.97 3.49
C SER A 185 -10.05 -14.53 4.12
N ASP A 186 -8.95 -14.55 3.36
CA ASP A 186 -7.64 -14.96 3.87
C ASP A 186 -7.15 -13.98 4.95
N ILE A 187 -7.21 -12.68 4.66
CA ILE A 187 -6.79 -11.62 5.60
C ILE A 187 -7.61 -11.67 6.89
N LYS A 188 -8.93 -11.82 6.78
CA LYS A 188 -9.82 -11.96 7.94
C LYS A 188 -9.43 -13.16 8.80
N ARG A 189 -9.21 -14.32 8.20
CA ARG A 189 -8.77 -15.54 8.92
C ARG A 189 -7.41 -15.35 9.57
N ALA A 190 -6.46 -14.73 8.85
CA ALA A 190 -5.14 -14.43 9.38
C ALA A 190 -5.21 -13.49 10.59
N PHE A 191 -6.00 -12.42 10.51
CA PHE A 191 -6.15 -11.48 11.62
C PHE A 191 -6.77 -12.13 12.86
N LEU A 192 -7.80 -12.94 12.68
CA LEU A 192 -8.40 -13.68 13.81
C LEU A 192 -7.41 -14.67 14.43
N LYS A 193 -6.60 -15.37 13.62
CA LYS A 193 -5.55 -16.26 14.10
C LYS A 193 -4.41 -15.50 14.79
N TYR A 194 -4.04 -14.33 14.30
CA TYR A 194 -3.08 -13.46 14.97
C TYR A 194 -3.58 -13.07 16.38
N LEU A 195 -4.84 -12.66 16.51
CA LEU A 195 -5.41 -12.32 17.81
C LEU A 195 -5.46 -13.54 18.76
N GLU A 196 -5.80 -14.71 18.24
CA GLU A 196 -5.93 -15.95 19.01
C GLU A 196 -4.59 -16.49 19.51
N LEU A 197 -3.55 -16.49 18.66
CA LEU A 197 -2.32 -17.23 18.91
C LEU A 197 -1.10 -16.38 19.24
N GLU A 198 -1.04 -15.14 18.77
CA GLU A 198 0.19 -14.36 18.74
C GLU A 198 0.12 -13.03 19.49
N ASN A 199 -1.02 -12.34 19.45
CA ASN A 199 -1.15 -10.99 19.99
C ASN A 199 -1.01 -10.92 21.53
N ASN A 200 -1.50 -11.94 22.24
CA ASN A 200 -1.43 -12.01 23.70
C ASN A 200 -1.98 -10.77 24.42
N GLY A 201 -3.04 -10.16 23.89
CA GLY A 201 -3.71 -8.99 24.46
C GLY A 201 -2.95 -7.68 24.35
N LYS A 202 -1.87 -7.61 23.57
CA LYS A 202 -1.16 -6.37 23.30
C LYS A 202 -2.03 -5.41 22.48
N TYR A 203 -1.63 -4.15 22.47
CA TYR A 203 -2.09 -3.19 21.48
C TYR A 203 -1.59 -3.55 20.10
N PHE A 204 -2.29 -3.08 19.07
CA PHE A 204 -1.85 -3.30 17.69
C PHE A 204 -2.09 -2.08 16.80
N ILE A 205 -1.36 -2.07 15.70
CA ILE A 205 -1.45 -1.09 14.61
C ILE A 205 -1.82 -1.88 13.35
N ILE A 206 -2.77 -1.39 12.58
CA ILE A 206 -3.01 -1.86 11.21
C ILE A 206 -2.18 -1.00 10.29
N ALA A 207 -1.33 -1.60 9.47
CA ALA A 207 -0.58 -0.86 8.45
C ALA A 207 -0.73 -1.56 7.09
N ALA A 208 -1.00 -0.79 6.06
CA ALA A 208 -1.33 -1.35 4.76
C ALA A 208 -0.97 -0.43 3.61
N HIS A 209 -0.82 -0.99 2.41
CA HIS A 209 -0.63 -0.23 1.19
C HIS A 209 -1.46 -0.79 0.03
N SER A 210 -2.04 0.10 -0.80
CA SER A 210 -2.75 -0.24 -2.04
C SER A 210 -3.86 -1.28 -1.80
N GLN A 211 -3.85 -2.45 -2.48
CA GLN A 211 -4.80 -3.53 -2.24
C GLN A 211 -4.90 -3.91 -0.75
N GLY A 212 -3.76 -3.92 -0.04
CA GLY A 212 -3.73 -4.16 1.40
C GLY A 212 -4.58 -3.16 2.18
N SER A 213 -4.55 -1.87 1.79
CA SER A 213 -5.35 -0.82 2.43
C SER A 213 -6.85 -0.97 2.17
N MET A 214 -7.24 -1.42 0.99
CA MET A 214 -8.65 -1.73 0.69
C MET A 214 -9.18 -2.85 1.59
N HIS A 215 -8.39 -3.90 1.78
CA HIS A 215 -8.76 -4.99 2.68
C HIS A 215 -8.67 -4.58 4.15
N ALA A 216 -7.71 -3.75 4.52
CA ALA A 216 -7.56 -3.23 5.89
C ALA A 216 -8.76 -2.37 6.30
N SER A 217 -9.25 -1.47 5.43
CA SER A 217 -10.44 -0.67 5.70
C SER A 217 -11.68 -1.53 5.90
N ARG A 218 -11.84 -2.57 5.08
CA ARG A 218 -12.91 -3.56 5.25
C ARG A 218 -12.76 -4.35 6.56
N LEU A 219 -11.55 -4.77 6.92
CA LEU A 219 -11.27 -5.48 8.18
C LEU A 219 -11.59 -4.62 9.40
N ILE A 220 -11.27 -3.33 9.35
CA ILE A 220 -11.62 -2.37 10.40
C ILE A 220 -13.13 -2.32 10.58
N ASN A 221 -13.89 -2.17 9.51
CA ASN A 221 -15.35 -2.07 9.57
C ASN A 221 -16.03 -3.39 9.96
N ASP A 222 -15.58 -4.51 9.39
CA ASP A 222 -16.29 -5.80 9.56
C ASP A 222 -15.95 -6.48 10.90
N ILE A 223 -14.74 -6.26 11.44
CA ILE A 223 -14.21 -7.05 12.56
C ILE A 223 -13.78 -6.19 13.75
N ILE A 224 -13.03 -5.10 13.49
CA ILE A 224 -12.39 -4.36 14.59
C ILE A 224 -13.41 -3.43 15.26
N MET A 225 -14.08 -2.58 14.51
CA MET A 225 -15.00 -1.58 15.07
C MET A 225 -16.22 -2.19 15.78
N PRO A 226 -16.85 -3.27 15.26
CA PRO A 226 -17.98 -3.89 15.93
C PRO A 226 -17.61 -4.61 17.25
N ASN A 227 -16.35 -4.97 17.45
CA ASN A 227 -15.90 -5.66 18.64
C ASN A 227 -15.14 -4.71 19.58
N LYS A 228 -15.77 -4.36 20.69
CA LYS A 228 -15.20 -3.40 21.65
C LYS A 228 -13.82 -3.81 22.17
N GLU A 229 -13.61 -5.09 22.48
CA GLU A 229 -12.33 -5.58 23.03
C GLU A 229 -11.19 -5.43 22.01
N ILE A 230 -11.47 -5.71 20.73
CA ILE A 230 -10.51 -5.55 19.63
C ILE A 230 -10.30 -4.05 19.34
N LYS A 231 -11.38 -3.28 19.22
CA LYS A 231 -11.35 -1.83 18.99
C LYS A 231 -10.50 -1.10 20.02
N ASP A 232 -10.66 -1.45 21.32
CA ASP A 232 -9.92 -0.81 22.42
C ASP A 232 -8.40 -1.05 22.32
N LYS A 233 -7.97 -2.08 21.59
CA LYS A 233 -6.56 -2.42 21.36
C LYS A 233 -5.97 -1.81 20.09
N LEU A 234 -6.78 -1.34 19.16
CA LEU A 234 -6.29 -0.64 17.97
C LEU A 234 -5.72 0.74 18.36
N LEU A 235 -4.45 0.99 18.07
CA LEU A 235 -3.79 2.28 18.35
C LEU A 235 -3.80 3.21 17.14
N LEU A 236 -3.47 2.70 15.97
CA LEU A 236 -3.37 3.47 14.71
C LEU A 236 -3.74 2.59 13.53
N ALA A 237 -4.22 3.22 12.45
CA ALA A 237 -4.28 2.59 11.16
C ALA A 237 -3.55 3.45 10.10
N TYR A 238 -2.65 2.84 9.33
CA TYR A 238 -2.03 3.41 8.14
C TYR A 238 -2.69 2.78 6.92
N LEU A 239 -3.56 3.51 6.24
CA LEU A 239 -4.35 3.06 5.07
C LEU A 239 -3.87 3.81 3.82
N VAL A 240 -2.70 3.44 3.33
CA VAL A 240 -1.94 4.23 2.37
C VAL A 240 -2.13 3.72 0.94
N GLY A 241 -2.13 4.62 -0.03
CA GLY A 241 -2.13 4.30 -1.46
C GLY A 241 -3.52 3.99 -2.04
N VAL A 242 -4.60 4.32 -1.33
CA VAL A 242 -5.98 4.28 -1.85
C VAL A 242 -6.78 5.44 -1.27
N PRO A 243 -7.80 5.93 -1.96
CA PRO A 243 -8.66 6.98 -1.42
C PRO A 243 -9.50 6.41 -0.26
N ILE A 244 -9.35 6.99 0.93
CA ILE A 244 -10.12 6.66 2.14
C ILE A 244 -10.88 7.89 2.59
N ALA A 245 -12.20 7.79 2.67
CA ALA A 245 -13.05 8.86 3.16
C ALA A 245 -12.90 9.04 4.68
N ASP A 246 -13.07 10.25 5.18
CA ASP A 246 -12.99 10.58 6.61
C ASP A 246 -14.02 9.82 7.45
N ASN A 247 -15.16 9.52 6.84
CA ASN A 247 -16.30 8.81 7.44
C ASN A 247 -16.36 7.31 7.07
N PHE A 248 -15.25 6.70 6.58
CA PHE A 248 -15.27 5.30 6.19
C PHE A 248 -15.60 4.35 7.35
N SER A 249 -15.36 4.78 8.58
CA SER A 249 -15.67 4.04 9.82
C SER A 249 -15.77 4.99 11.02
N ASP A 250 -16.07 4.44 12.21
CA ASP A 250 -16.03 5.17 13.48
C ASP A 250 -14.59 5.50 13.96
N LEU A 251 -13.56 5.12 13.21
CA LEU A 251 -12.19 5.51 13.45
C LEU A 251 -11.92 6.85 12.77
N PRO A 252 -11.66 7.95 13.50
CA PRO A 252 -11.46 9.26 12.89
C PRO A 252 -10.10 9.38 12.18
N PRO A 253 -9.94 10.28 11.21
CA PRO A 253 -8.61 10.66 10.73
C PRO A 253 -7.77 11.30 11.84
N CYS A 254 -6.44 11.16 11.77
CA CYS A 254 -5.54 11.81 12.72
C CYS A 254 -5.38 13.29 12.37
N SER A 255 -5.57 14.17 13.35
CA SER A 255 -5.47 15.64 13.21
C SER A 255 -4.18 16.23 13.80
N SER A 256 -3.41 15.44 14.56
CA SER A 256 -2.15 15.89 15.16
C SER A 256 -1.05 14.81 15.14
N PRO A 257 0.23 15.20 15.24
CA PRO A 257 1.35 14.27 15.17
C PRO A 257 1.50 13.34 16.36
N ASP A 258 0.75 13.53 17.43
CA ASP A 258 0.76 12.70 18.66
C ASP A 258 -0.54 11.93 18.89
N GLN A 259 -1.60 12.21 18.13
CA GLN A 259 -2.90 11.58 18.30
C GLN A 259 -2.84 10.07 18.06
N MET A 260 -3.53 9.32 18.93
CA MET A 260 -3.76 7.89 18.85
C MET A 260 -5.25 7.61 18.63
N LYS A 261 -5.61 6.36 18.34
CA LYS A 261 -7.00 5.94 18.07
C LYS A 261 -7.58 6.65 16.83
N CYS A 262 -6.76 6.78 15.79
CA CYS A 262 -7.09 7.44 14.54
C CYS A 262 -6.43 6.72 13.35
N PHE A 263 -6.77 7.13 12.13
CA PHE A 263 -6.09 6.61 10.94
C PHE A 263 -5.36 7.70 10.16
N LEU A 264 -4.35 7.28 9.43
CA LEU A 264 -3.57 8.08 8.48
C LEU A 264 -3.77 7.49 7.09
N SER A 265 -4.04 8.33 6.11
CA SER A 265 -4.18 7.93 4.71
C SER A 265 -3.62 8.99 3.79
N TRP A 266 -2.90 8.58 2.76
CA TRP A 266 -2.44 9.45 1.69
C TRP A 266 -2.16 8.67 0.41
N ASN A 267 -2.21 9.41 -0.70
CA ASN A 267 -1.82 8.98 -2.04
C ASN A 267 -0.92 10.05 -2.63
N THR A 268 0.28 9.69 -3.07
CA THR A 268 1.31 10.65 -3.49
C THR A 268 1.29 10.87 -5.00
N PHE A 269 1.16 12.13 -5.40
CA PHE A 269 1.14 12.58 -6.79
C PHE A 269 2.18 13.65 -7.07
N GLY A 270 2.43 13.90 -8.34
CA GLY A 270 3.25 15.01 -8.81
C GLY A 270 2.62 16.38 -8.51
N ASP A 271 3.42 17.43 -8.69
CA ASP A 271 2.94 18.80 -8.49
C ASP A 271 1.75 19.11 -9.41
N ASN A 272 0.72 19.72 -8.84
CA ASN A 272 -0.54 20.08 -9.51
C ASN A 272 -1.31 18.88 -10.11
N ILE A 273 -1.02 17.66 -9.70
CA ILE A 273 -1.78 16.47 -10.05
C ILE A 273 -2.69 16.12 -8.89
N ASN A 274 -3.99 16.24 -9.10
CA ASN A 274 -5.00 15.83 -8.13
C ASN A 274 -6.12 15.04 -8.82
N PRO A 275 -6.05 13.69 -8.81
CA PRO A 275 -7.11 12.86 -9.39
C PRO A 275 -8.43 12.92 -8.62
N TYR A 276 -8.39 13.45 -7.39
CA TYR A 276 -9.53 13.52 -6.48
C TYR A 276 -10.17 14.92 -6.43
N ASP A 277 -9.78 15.83 -7.32
CA ASP A 277 -10.34 17.17 -7.38
C ASP A 277 -11.72 17.19 -8.05
N ASN A 278 -12.68 16.58 -7.39
CA ASN A 278 -14.10 16.59 -7.78
C ASN A 278 -14.98 16.30 -6.56
N GLU A 279 -16.26 16.62 -6.68
CA GLU A 279 -17.25 16.51 -5.59
C GLU A 279 -17.38 15.10 -5.00
N TYR A 280 -17.13 14.07 -5.81
CA TYR A 280 -17.21 12.67 -5.40
C TYR A 280 -16.14 12.27 -4.36
N TYR A 281 -14.98 12.95 -4.42
CA TYR A 281 -13.85 12.65 -3.54
C TYR A 281 -13.57 13.73 -2.48
N LYS A 282 -14.54 14.63 -2.22
CA LYS A 282 -14.36 15.76 -1.30
C LYS A 282 -13.96 15.36 0.12
N ASP A 283 -14.42 14.19 0.58
CA ASP A 283 -14.21 13.70 1.94
C ASP A 283 -13.01 12.74 2.04
N ILE A 284 -12.17 12.64 0.99
CA ILE A 284 -10.99 11.79 1.02
C ILE A 284 -9.88 12.42 1.86
N VAL A 285 -9.35 11.62 2.78
CA VAL A 285 -8.27 12.04 3.68
C VAL A 285 -6.93 12.05 2.96
N ALA A 286 -6.16 13.11 3.12
CA ALA A 286 -4.78 13.22 2.71
C ALA A 286 -3.90 13.66 3.90
N SER A 287 -3.53 12.71 4.75
CA SER A 287 -2.57 12.96 5.83
C SER A 287 -1.22 13.35 5.26
N ASN A 288 -0.58 14.34 5.86
CA ASN A 288 0.76 14.75 5.45
C ASN A 288 1.83 13.94 6.23
N PRO A 289 2.60 13.03 5.61
CA PRO A 289 3.57 12.20 6.31
C PRO A 289 4.86 12.94 6.71
N VAL A 290 4.93 14.26 6.49
CA VAL A 290 6.03 15.12 6.94
C VAL A 290 5.66 15.88 8.20
N SER A 291 4.48 16.52 8.23
CA SER A 291 3.98 17.30 9.38
C SER A 291 3.06 16.51 10.30
N PHE A 292 2.31 15.55 9.78
CA PHE A 292 1.29 14.76 10.50
C PHE A 292 0.19 15.61 11.13
N ASP A 293 -0.12 16.74 10.52
CA ASP A 293 -1.20 17.64 10.89
C ASP A 293 -2.20 17.81 9.73
N GLU A 294 -3.26 18.53 9.97
CA GLU A 294 -4.30 18.86 8.97
C GLU A 294 -3.95 20.09 8.11
N SER A 295 -2.71 20.58 8.17
CA SER A 295 -2.29 21.77 7.44
C SER A 295 -2.26 21.52 5.94
N ASN A 296 -3.00 22.38 5.19
CA ASN A 296 -2.95 22.42 3.73
C ASN A 296 -1.80 23.30 3.19
N VAL A 297 -0.85 23.68 4.05
CA VAL A 297 0.32 24.46 3.67
C VAL A 297 1.43 23.51 3.19
N SER A 298 2.18 23.92 2.18
CA SER A 298 3.35 23.16 1.73
C SER A 298 4.37 23.05 2.87
N THR A 299 4.86 21.84 3.14
CA THR A 299 5.90 21.65 4.15
C THR A 299 7.22 22.24 3.70
N ASP A 300 8.01 22.75 4.64
CA ASP A 300 9.39 23.10 4.36
C ASP A 300 10.17 21.83 4.01
N ILE A 301 11.01 21.90 2.98
CA ILE A 301 11.84 20.78 2.53
C ILE A 301 12.78 20.28 3.63
N TYR A 302 13.16 21.16 4.58
CA TYR A 302 14.01 20.83 5.72
C TYR A 302 13.32 19.96 6.76
N ASN A 303 11.98 19.84 6.74
CA ASN A 303 11.23 18.95 7.60
C ASN A 303 11.22 17.49 7.11
N HIS A 304 11.65 17.27 5.86
CA HIS A 304 11.77 15.93 5.31
C HIS A 304 13.04 15.24 5.83
N LYS A 305 12.90 14.08 6.49
CA LYS A 305 13.96 13.42 7.25
C LYS A 305 14.77 12.40 6.47
N GLY A 306 14.17 11.77 5.47
CA GLY A 306 14.91 10.85 4.62
C GLY A 306 14.05 9.83 3.89
N ILE A 307 14.57 9.35 2.77
CA ILE A 307 13.94 8.42 1.82
C ILE A 307 14.62 7.06 1.93
N LEU A 308 13.84 6.00 1.94
CA LEU A 308 14.36 4.68 1.71
C LEU A 308 14.41 4.38 0.20
N MET A 309 15.59 4.05 -0.29
CA MET A 309 15.74 3.71 -1.71
C MET A 309 16.41 2.37 -1.89
N PRO A 310 15.86 1.53 -2.79
CA PRO A 310 16.57 0.33 -3.20
C PRO A 310 17.85 0.69 -3.97
N ASN A 311 18.81 -0.19 -3.93
CA ASN A 311 19.98 -0.06 -4.80
C ASN A 311 19.57 -0.33 -6.25
N ILE A 312 19.80 0.64 -7.15
CA ILE A 312 19.38 0.56 -8.56
C ILE A 312 19.99 -0.66 -9.28
N ILE A 313 21.22 -1.03 -8.93
CA ILE A 313 21.89 -2.22 -9.51
C ILE A 313 21.18 -3.49 -9.05
N GLN A 314 20.75 -3.54 -7.80
CA GLN A 314 20.00 -4.68 -7.27
C GLN A 314 18.59 -4.76 -7.87
N MET A 315 17.92 -3.64 -8.10
CA MET A 315 16.65 -3.61 -8.81
C MET A 315 16.79 -4.15 -10.23
N PHE A 316 17.83 -3.76 -10.94
CA PHE A 316 18.13 -4.32 -12.27
C PHE A 316 18.40 -5.84 -12.20
N LYS A 317 19.23 -6.29 -11.24
CA LYS A 317 19.48 -7.72 -11.04
C LYS A 317 18.22 -8.49 -10.66
N TYR A 318 17.34 -7.92 -9.87
CA TYR A 318 16.04 -8.51 -9.55
C TYR A 318 15.20 -8.70 -10.82
N GLN A 319 15.10 -7.68 -11.65
CA GLN A 319 14.29 -7.72 -12.88
C GLN A 319 14.81 -8.75 -13.88
N VAL A 320 16.12 -8.77 -14.12
CA VAL A 320 16.74 -9.58 -15.18
C VAL A 320 17.10 -10.97 -14.67
N LEU A 321 17.67 -11.08 -13.48
CA LEU A 321 18.26 -12.32 -12.96
C LEU A 321 17.42 -12.94 -11.83
N LYS A 322 16.33 -12.31 -11.45
CA LYS A 322 15.46 -12.72 -10.33
C LYS A 322 16.22 -12.90 -9.00
N LEU A 323 17.31 -12.14 -8.81
CA LEU A 323 18.07 -12.12 -7.58
C LEU A 323 17.39 -11.27 -6.51
N PRO A 324 17.47 -11.64 -5.22
CA PRO A 324 16.84 -10.89 -4.13
C PRO A 324 17.30 -9.44 -4.07
N VAL A 325 16.36 -8.52 -3.79
CA VAL A 325 16.68 -7.12 -3.46
C VAL A 325 17.03 -7.07 -1.98
N LYS A 326 18.29 -6.80 -1.70
CA LYS A 326 18.82 -6.64 -0.34
C LYS A 326 19.45 -5.27 -0.20
N ASN A 327 19.73 -4.86 1.05
CA ASN A 327 20.50 -3.66 1.32
C ASN A 327 19.83 -2.37 0.82
N PHE A 328 18.59 -2.15 1.22
CA PHE A 328 17.98 -0.83 1.10
C PHE A 328 18.82 0.19 1.86
N LYS A 329 18.93 1.40 1.31
CA LYS A 329 19.70 2.50 1.90
C LYS A 329 18.81 3.68 2.18
N LEU A 330 18.95 4.20 3.39
CA LEU A 330 18.37 5.49 3.75
C LEU A 330 19.18 6.61 3.06
N LYS A 331 18.52 7.48 2.34
CA LYS A 331 19.10 8.67 1.71
C LYS A 331 18.86 9.89 2.59
N LYS A 332 19.76 10.83 2.49
CA LYS A 332 19.82 12.07 3.28
C LYS A 332 18.49 12.84 3.31
N PRO A 333 18.24 13.59 4.39
CA PRO A 333 17.06 14.45 4.55
C PRO A 333 17.03 15.61 3.52
N ASN A 334 16.01 16.46 3.62
CA ASN A 334 15.81 17.66 2.82
C ASN A 334 15.67 17.38 1.32
N LYS A 335 14.85 16.40 0.97
CA LYS A 335 14.67 15.98 -0.43
C LYS A 335 13.30 16.27 -1.00
N ILE A 336 12.29 16.38 -0.14
CA ILE A 336 10.89 16.44 -0.59
C ILE A 336 10.15 17.49 0.24
N SER A 337 9.38 18.33 -0.45
CA SER A 337 8.33 19.18 0.11
C SER A 337 7.00 18.71 -0.43
N VAL A 338 5.98 18.65 0.41
CA VAL A 338 4.64 18.16 0.04
C VAL A 338 3.55 19.09 0.54
N LYS A 339 2.39 19.02 -0.12
CA LYS A 339 1.15 19.69 0.28
C LYS A 339 0.00 18.67 0.22
N SER A 340 -0.81 18.63 1.26
CA SER A 340 -2.08 17.91 1.23
C SER A 340 -3.15 18.79 0.61
N GLU A 341 -3.88 18.27 -0.37
CA GLU A 341 -4.91 19.01 -1.08
C GLU A 341 -5.99 18.07 -1.62
N SER A 342 -7.24 18.27 -1.19
CA SER A 342 -8.43 17.57 -1.69
C SER A 342 -8.21 16.07 -1.89
N GLY A 343 -7.81 15.34 -0.84
CA GLY A 343 -7.60 13.90 -0.87
C GLY A 343 -6.28 13.42 -1.49
N SER A 344 -5.44 14.31 -2.02
CA SER A 344 -4.14 13.98 -2.58
C SER A 344 -2.96 14.56 -1.77
N LEU A 345 -1.84 13.86 -1.75
CA LEU A 345 -0.57 14.37 -1.27
C LEU A 345 0.29 14.75 -2.48
N GLN A 346 0.48 16.04 -2.71
CA GLN A 346 1.23 16.56 -3.87
C GLN A 346 2.68 16.83 -3.49
N ILE A 347 3.62 16.34 -4.30
CA ILE A 347 5.04 16.68 -4.19
C ILE A 347 5.24 18.05 -4.83
N LYS A 348 5.51 19.06 -4.03
CA LYS A 348 5.76 20.44 -4.50
C LYS A 348 7.21 20.64 -4.90
N GLU A 349 8.14 19.99 -4.20
CA GLU A 349 9.57 20.04 -4.52
C GLU A 349 10.21 18.66 -4.29
N ILE A 350 11.05 18.22 -5.22
CA ILE A 350 11.84 16.99 -5.09
C ILE A 350 13.29 17.23 -5.53
N ASN A 351 14.23 17.10 -4.59
CA ASN A 351 15.67 17.30 -4.81
C ASN A 351 16.41 15.96 -5.00
N ILE A 352 15.87 15.13 -5.91
CA ILE A 352 16.50 13.88 -6.35
C ILE A 352 16.67 13.96 -7.87
N PRO A 353 17.89 14.21 -8.37
CA PRO A 353 18.12 14.62 -9.76
C PRO A 353 17.49 13.73 -10.82
N TRP A 354 17.53 12.40 -10.61
CA TRP A 354 17.00 11.46 -11.58
C TRP A 354 15.47 11.31 -11.49
N ILE A 355 14.84 11.50 -10.32
CA ILE A 355 13.38 11.51 -10.19
C ILE A 355 12.81 12.80 -10.79
N LYS A 356 13.47 13.92 -10.54
CA LYS A 356 13.09 15.23 -11.11
C LYS A 356 13.05 15.22 -12.64
N LEU A 357 13.89 14.40 -13.28
CA LEU A 357 13.92 14.25 -14.74
C LEU A 357 12.69 13.55 -15.32
N PHE A 358 11.96 12.75 -14.52
CA PHE A 358 10.85 11.94 -15.01
C PHE A 358 9.48 12.59 -14.85
N ASN A 359 9.37 13.70 -14.08
CA ASN A 359 8.11 14.40 -13.81
C ASN A 359 6.92 13.44 -13.66
N MET A 360 7.02 12.54 -12.69
CA MET A 360 6.04 11.46 -12.52
C MET A 360 4.69 12.02 -12.06
N GLU A 361 3.61 11.62 -12.70
CA GLU A 361 2.26 11.99 -12.28
C GLU A 361 1.85 11.31 -10.98
N SER A 362 2.26 10.06 -10.79
CA SER A 362 1.97 9.28 -9.57
C SER A 362 3.23 8.71 -8.97
N TYR A 363 3.33 8.81 -7.64
CA TYR A 363 4.38 8.21 -6.81
C TYR A 363 3.83 7.08 -5.94
N HIS A 364 2.75 6.44 -6.35
CA HIS A 364 2.04 5.41 -5.59
C HIS A 364 2.97 4.33 -5.00
N SER A 365 3.92 3.80 -5.77
CA SER A 365 4.89 2.83 -5.25
C SER A 365 5.87 3.42 -4.22
N GLY A 366 5.91 4.75 -4.12
CA GLY A 366 6.77 5.52 -3.23
C GLY A 366 6.08 6.02 -1.96
N ASP A 367 4.78 5.82 -1.80
CA ASP A 367 3.99 6.40 -0.72
C ASP A 367 4.60 6.23 0.68
N TYR A 368 5.18 5.08 0.98
CA TYR A 368 5.87 4.82 2.24
C TYR A 368 7.34 5.21 2.22
N ASN A 369 8.08 4.74 1.24
CA ASN A 369 9.53 4.84 1.24
C ASN A 369 10.04 6.26 0.96
N LEU A 370 9.27 7.12 0.30
CA LEU A 370 9.60 8.54 0.16
C LEU A 370 9.63 9.27 1.51
N PHE A 371 8.85 8.82 2.49
CA PHE A 371 8.73 9.44 3.82
C PHE A 371 9.18 8.50 4.94
N TRP A 372 10.00 7.52 4.63
CA TRP A 372 10.34 6.41 5.52
C TRP A 372 10.77 6.86 6.92
N LEU A 373 11.68 7.81 7.02
CA LEU A 373 12.19 8.25 8.31
C LEU A 373 11.21 9.17 9.04
N ASN A 374 10.45 9.99 8.32
CA ASN A 374 9.38 10.80 8.92
C ASN A 374 8.32 9.93 9.58
N ILE A 375 7.85 8.90 8.89
CA ILE A 375 6.83 7.98 9.41
C ILE A 375 7.38 7.20 10.62
N ARG A 376 8.63 6.71 10.53
CA ARG A 376 9.27 5.95 11.60
C ARG A 376 9.43 6.76 12.88
N GLU A 377 9.93 7.98 12.78
CA GLU A 377 10.12 8.86 13.94
C GLU A 377 8.78 9.33 14.52
N ASN A 378 7.79 9.60 13.68
CA ASN A 378 6.45 9.94 14.15
C ASN A 378 5.79 8.76 14.89
N LEU A 379 5.90 7.54 14.38
CA LEU A 379 5.41 6.35 15.09
C LEU A 379 6.05 6.23 16.47
N HIS A 380 7.38 6.34 16.55
CA HIS A 380 8.11 6.28 17.81
C HIS A 380 7.66 7.39 18.77
N TYR A 381 7.47 8.62 18.27
CA TYR A 381 6.98 9.75 19.06
C TYR A 381 5.59 9.48 19.64
N ARG A 382 4.64 9.00 18.82
CA ARG A 382 3.28 8.64 19.25
C ARG A 382 3.29 7.56 20.33
N LEU A 383 4.04 6.48 20.13
CA LEU A 383 4.15 5.38 21.09
C LEU A 383 4.83 5.83 22.38
N SER A 384 5.89 6.65 22.29
CA SER A 384 6.57 7.20 23.47
C SER A 384 5.65 8.07 24.30
N ASN A 385 4.75 8.82 23.68
CA ASN A 385 3.77 9.64 24.41
C ASN A 385 2.64 8.79 25.01
N PHE A 386 2.19 7.75 24.31
CA PHE A 386 1.11 6.88 24.76
C PHE A 386 1.52 5.99 25.95
N PHE A 387 2.79 5.58 26.03
CA PHE A 387 3.30 4.70 27.09
C PHE A 387 4.14 5.45 28.14
N LYS A 388 3.99 6.76 28.30
CA LYS A 388 4.50 7.52 29.44
C LYS A 388 3.66 7.23 30.68
#